data_8ae3e0c5d05d25bcc542693c6bcfd278
#
_entry.id   8ae3e0c5d05d25bcc542693c6bcfd278
#
_cell.length_a   1.000
_cell.length_b   1.000
_cell.length_c   1.000
_cell.angle_alpha   90.00
_cell.angle_beta   90.00
_cell.angle_gamma   90.00
#
_symmetry.space_group_name_H-M   'P 1'
#
loop_
_entity.id
_entity.type
_entity.pdbx_description
1 polymer ?
#
loop_
_entity_poly.entity_id
_entity_poly.type
_entity_poly.pdbx_seq_one_letter_code
_entity_poly.pdbx_strand_id
1 'polypeptide(L)'
;LSAVLVFGFMAAAFAGDWVVSKVSRPAYYTIDSENWHPITRGMQIPEASWIHTGRRGRVQLSRGEEMILYRPNTLAALISHGRHGQKTELRQQFGSLLLDVETRNKKHLRVKTPFLAAVVKGTRFTVKVNQHAAEVSVQRGVVGVTANSGGETLDVGAGQSASVSGAAATDVSVSKTNESVLAAIFGNLASVGNANGNGNGSSNGNANGNGNGNGNGNGNGNGNGNGNGNGNGNGNGNGNGNGNGNGNGNGNGNGG
;
A
#
# COMPACT_ATOMS: atom_id res chain seq x y z
N LEU A 1 -6.79 50.02 37.09
CA LEU A 1 -6.26 49.29 35.90
C LEU A 1 -5.83 47.90 36.36
N SER A 2 -6.65 46.86 36.09
CA SER A 2 -6.30 45.46 36.33
C SER A 2 -5.70 44.88 35.05
N ALA A 3 -4.44 44.48 35.11
CA ALA A 3 -3.78 43.75 34.03
C ALA A 3 -4.15 42.26 34.11
N VAL A 4 -4.86 41.74 33.11
CA VAL A 4 -5.13 40.31 32.95
C VAL A 4 -3.92 39.67 32.26
N LEU A 5 -3.16 38.89 33.03
CA LEU A 5 -2.05 38.09 32.50
C LEU A 5 -2.64 36.87 31.84
N VAL A 6 -2.68 36.80 30.49
CA VAL A 6 -3.05 35.61 29.71
C VAL A 6 -1.82 34.71 29.66
N PHE A 7 -1.81 33.66 30.47
CA PHE A 7 -0.87 32.54 30.33
C PHE A 7 -1.26 31.71 29.10
N GLY A 8 -0.56 31.96 28.00
CA GLY A 8 -0.59 31.07 26.85
C GLY A 8 0.08 29.74 27.21
N PHE A 9 -0.70 28.67 27.34
CA PHE A 9 -0.15 27.30 27.35
C PHE A 9 0.47 27.02 25.99
N MET A 10 1.78 27.21 25.85
CA MET A 10 2.56 26.62 24.79
C MET A 10 2.58 25.13 25.04
N ALA A 11 1.77 24.35 24.30
CA ALA A 11 1.93 22.93 24.22
C ALA A 11 3.32 22.67 23.60
N ALA A 12 4.28 22.26 24.43
CA ALA A 12 5.56 21.78 23.98
C ALA A 12 5.27 20.54 23.09
N ALA A 13 5.42 20.70 21.79
CA ALA A 13 5.43 19.58 20.87
C ALA A 13 6.67 18.77 21.21
N PHE A 14 6.50 17.68 21.95
CA PHE A 14 7.53 16.67 22.13
C PHE A 14 7.80 16.03 20.77
N ALA A 15 8.87 16.44 20.12
CA ALA A 15 9.30 16.01 18.78
C ALA A 15 9.83 14.57 18.76
N GLY A 16 9.28 13.65 19.55
CA GLY A 16 9.78 12.28 19.70
C GLY A 16 8.72 11.18 19.67
N ASP A 17 7.47 11.49 19.99
CA ASP A 17 6.45 10.47 20.22
C ASP A 17 5.48 10.34 19.04
N TRP A 18 5.00 9.11 18.82
CA TRP A 18 3.99 8.84 17.80
C TRP A 18 2.60 9.22 18.30
N VAL A 19 1.95 10.12 17.61
CA VAL A 19 0.61 10.62 17.94
C VAL A 19 -0.40 10.10 16.93
N VAL A 20 -1.58 9.71 17.39
CA VAL A 20 -2.71 9.30 16.55
C VAL A 20 -3.31 10.52 15.85
N SER A 21 -2.98 10.69 14.58
CA SER A 21 -3.49 11.80 13.75
C SER A 21 -4.89 11.51 13.20
N LYS A 22 -5.16 10.24 12.84
CA LYS A 22 -6.49 9.78 12.38
C LYS A 22 -6.76 8.38 12.91
N VAL A 23 -8.03 8.10 13.23
CA VAL A 23 -8.49 6.77 13.65
C VAL A 23 -9.88 6.48 13.11
N SER A 24 -10.10 5.25 12.63
CA SER A 24 -11.40 4.65 12.36
C SER A 24 -11.54 3.38 13.19
N ARG A 25 -12.67 3.19 13.86
CA ARG A 25 -12.91 2.04 14.75
C ARG A 25 -13.39 0.82 13.96
N PRO A 26 -13.17 -0.40 14.50
CA PRO A 26 -12.51 -0.72 15.76
C PRO A 26 -10.98 -0.68 15.66
N ALA A 27 -10.34 -0.05 16.65
CA ALA A 27 -8.88 0.06 16.78
C ALA A 27 -8.50 0.09 18.26
N TYR A 28 -7.52 -0.74 18.64
CA TYR A 28 -7.09 -0.96 20.01
C TYR A 28 -5.58 -1.01 20.11
N TYR A 29 -5.06 -0.71 21.30
CA TYR A 29 -3.66 -0.95 21.64
C TYR A 29 -3.54 -1.70 22.96
N THR A 30 -2.41 -2.35 23.18
CA THR A 30 -2.03 -2.97 24.42
C THR A 30 -0.52 -2.89 24.63
N ILE A 31 -0.06 -2.87 25.89
CA ILE A 31 1.34 -2.92 26.27
C ILE A 31 1.72 -4.27 26.90
N ASP A 32 0.74 -5.01 27.40
CA ASP A 32 0.88 -6.29 28.13
C ASP A 32 0.35 -7.49 27.35
N SER A 33 -0.22 -7.29 26.17
CA SER A 33 -0.89 -8.29 25.32
C SER A 33 -2.17 -8.89 25.90
N GLU A 34 -2.62 -8.45 27.07
CA GLU A 34 -3.82 -8.93 27.77
C GLU A 34 -4.92 -7.87 27.74
N ASN A 35 -4.60 -6.64 28.13
CA ASN A 35 -5.55 -5.55 28.27
C ASN A 35 -5.55 -4.65 27.04
N TRP A 36 -6.63 -4.70 26.26
CA TRP A 36 -6.80 -3.91 25.05
C TRP A 36 -7.60 -2.63 25.30
N HIS A 37 -6.97 -1.50 25.02
CA HIS A 37 -7.56 -0.17 25.19
C HIS A 37 -7.94 0.43 23.84
N PRO A 38 -9.09 1.13 23.72
CA PRO A 38 -9.49 1.77 22.49
C PRO A 38 -8.57 2.95 22.16
N ILE A 39 -8.23 3.07 20.88
CA ILE A 39 -7.43 4.18 20.37
C ILE A 39 -8.33 5.36 20.05
N THR A 40 -7.89 6.56 20.44
CA THR A 40 -8.55 7.83 20.15
C THR A 40 -7.61 8.80 19.44
N ARG A 41 -8.18 9.73 18.67
CA ARG A 41 -7.39 10.78 17.98
C ARG A 41 -6.72 11.71 19.00
N GLY A 42 -5.49 12.11 18.71
CA GLY A 42 -4.67 12.95 19.58
C GLY A 42 -3.91 12.20 20.67
N MET A 43 -4.17 10.88 20.82
CA MET A 43 -3.49 10.05 21.80
C MET A 43 -2.04 9.83 21.40
N GLN A 44 -1.11 9.91 22.35
CA GLN A 44 0.24 9.40 22.21
C GLN A 44 0.23 7.89 22.43
N ILE A 45 0.87 7.16 21.52
CA ILE A 45 0.98 5.70 21.64
C ILE A 45 2.16 5.38 22.57
N PRO A 46 1.93 4.64 23.68
CA PRO A 46 3.00 4.24 24.58
C PRO A 46 4.05 3.39 23.86
N GLU A 47 5.30 3.43 24.34
CA GLU A 47 6.37 2.60 23.81
C GLU A 47 6.04 1.11 23.92
N ALA A 48 6.54 0.32 22.97
CA ALA A 48 6.32 -1.12 22.86
C ALA A 48 4.85 -1.57 22.78
N SER A 49 3.94 -0.67 22.36
CA SER A 49 2.53 -1.01 22.20
C SER A 49 2.27 -1.87 20.98
N TRP A 50 1.46 -2.91 21.17
CA TRP A 50 0.78 -3.59 20.08
C TRP A 50 -0.46 -2.82 19.66
N ILE A 51 -0.64 -2.63 18.37
CA ILE A 51 -1.81 -1.97 17.77
C ILE A 51 -2.54 -2.97 16.90
N HIS A 52 -3.85 -3.13 17.16
CA HIS A 52 -4.75 -3.98 16.40
C HIS A 52 -5.88 -3.17 15.79
N THR A 53 -6.09 -3.34 14.48
CA THR A 53 -7.22 -2.77 13.75
C THR A 53 -8.15 -3.87 13.28
N GLY A 54 -9.45 -3.70 13.51
CA GLY A 54 -10.45 -4.64 13.00
C GLY A 54 -10.80 -4.41 11.52
N ARG A 55 -11.83 -5.10 11.02
CA ARG A 55 -12.22 -5.12 9.60
C ARG A 55 -12.44 -3.74 8.94
N ARG A 56 -12.86 -2.73 9.68
CA ARG A 56 -13.06 -1.35 9.21
C ARG A 56 -12.11 -0.37 9.91
N GLY A 57 -11.33 -0.87 10.86
CA GLY A 57 -10.40 -0.09 11.66
C GLY A 57 -9.23 0.43 10.84
N ARG A 58 -8.80 1.64 11.13
CA ARG A 58 -7.56 2.24 10.62
C ARG A 58 -6.98 3.15 11.68
N VAL A 59 -5.67 3.15 11.79
CA VAL A 59 -4.96 4.08 12.68
C VAL A 59 -3.83 4.72 11.88
N GLN A 60 -3.82 6.04 11.85
CA GLN A 60 -2.71 6.82 11.31
C GLN A 60 -1.94 7.44 12.46
N LEU A 61 -0.70 7.07 12.57
CA LEU A 61 0.26 7.68 13.49
C LEU A 61 1.10 8.70 12.73
N SER A 62 1.45 9.80 13.39
CA SER A 62 2.34 10.83 12.84
C SER A 62 3.39 11.22 13.85
N ARG A 63 4.61 11.50 13.36
CA ARG A 63 5.74 12.03 14.11
C ARG A 63 6.53 12.99 13.22
N GLY A 64 6.33 14.28 13.39
CA GLY A 64 6.82 15.27 12.42
C GLY A 64 6.24 15.02 11.05
N GLU A 65 7.09 14.84 10.04
CA GLU A 65 6.70 14.53 8.67
C GLU A 65 6.50 13.01 8.41
N GLU A 66 6.86 12.19 9.39
CA GLU A 66 6.71 10.74 9.26
C GLU A 66 5.29 10.27 9.54
N MET A 67 4.84 9.25 8.82
CA MET A 67 3.51 8.70 8.94
C MET A 67 3.54 7.17 8.86
N ILE A 68 2.77 6.51 9.74
CA ILE A 68 2.49 5.08 9.71
C ILE A 68 0.98 4.89 9.69
N LEU A 69 0.46 4.25 8.65
CA LEU A 69 -0.96 3.91 8.53
C LEU A 69 -1.16 2.41 8.70
N TYR A 70 -1.80 2.03 9.79
CA TYR A 70 -2.35 0.68 10.01
C TYR A 70 -3.66 0.57 9.22
N ARG A 71 -3.71 -0.32 8.24
CA ARG A 71 -4.90 -0.61 7.45
C ARG A 71 -5.83 -1.59 8.20
N PRO A 72 -7.03 -1.89 7.70
CA PRO A 72 -7.92 -2.89 8.33
C PRO A 72 -7.25 -4.25 8.51
N ASN A 73 -7.64 -4.96 9.58
CA ASN A 73 -7.13 -6.28 9.95
C ASN A 73 -5.61 -6.32 10.05
N THR A 74 -5.02 -5.39 10.78
CA THR A 74 -3.57 -5.30 10.96
C THR A 74 -3.20 -5.41 12.43
N LEU A 75 -2.19 -6.23 12.73
CA LEU A 75 -1.56 -6.34 14.04
C LEU A 75 -0.07 -6.08 13.91
N ALA A 76 0.41 -5.02 14.54
CA ALA A 76 1.83 -4.72 14.61
C ALA A 76 2.17 -3.95 15.88
N ALA A 77 3.35 -4.26 16.47
CA ALA A 77 3.90 -3.50 17.57
C ALA A 77 4.72 -2.32 17.06
N LEU A 78 4.63 -1.20 17.78
CA LEU A 78 5.43 -0.01 17.60
C LEU A 78 6.44 0.09 18.74
N ILE A 79 7.73 0.05 18.41
CA ILE A 79 8.81 0.09 19.37
C ILE A 79 9.76 1.24 19.00
N SER A 80 9.92 2.18 19.88
CA SER A 80 10.83 3.30 19.70
C SER A 80 12.12 3.06 20.49
N HIS A 81 13.25 3.36 19.90
CA HIS A 81 14.56 3.17 20.52
C HIS A 81 15.40 4.45 20.43
N GLY A 82 16.25 4.62 21.45
CA GLY A 82 17.19 5.74 21.52
C GLY A 82 16.59 6.99 22.19
N ARG A 83 17.43 8.00 22.44
CA ARG A 83 16.98 9.28 22.98
C ARG A 83 15.99 9.92 22.00
N HIS A 84 14.81 10.30 22.50
CA HIS A 84 13.74 10.92 21.70
C HIS A 84 13.25 10.08 20.51
N GLY A 85 13.22 8.73 20.64
CA GLY A 85 12.64 7.85 19.61
C GLY A 85 13.35 7.91 18.24
N GLN A 86 14.67 8.11 18.21
CA GLN A 86 15.45 8.29 16.97
C GLN A 86 15.38 7.08 16.04
N LYS A 87 15.11 5.88 16.57
CA LYS A 87 14.95 4.65 15.79
C LYS A 87 13.58 4.06 16.06
N THR A 88 12.91 3.62 15.02
CA THR A 88 11.60 2.96 15.10
C THR A 88 11.70 1.54 14.57
N GLU A 89 11.25 0.57 15.35
CA GLU A 89 11.05 -0.81 14.93
C GLU A 89 9.55 -1.12 14.95
N LEU A 90 9.03 -1.62 13.85
CA LEU A 90 7.70 -2.19 13.75
C LEU A 90 7.80 -3.71 13.68
N ARG A 91 7.06 -4.42 14.52
CA ARG A 91 6.92 -5.87 14.45
C ARG A 91 5.54 -6.22 13.97
N GLN A 92 5.41 -6.48 12.68
CA GLN A 92 4.13 -6.78 12.04
C GLN A 92 3.90 -8.28 11.99
N GLN A 93 2.78 -8.73 12.58
CA GLN A 93 2.38 -10.14 12.56
C GLN A 93 1.52 -10.45 11.33
N PHE A 94 0.55 -9.60 11.04
CA PHE A 94 -0.31 -9.72 9.86
C PHE A 94 -0.91 -8.38 9.46
N GLY A 95 -1.53 -8.35 8.27
CA GLY A 95 -2.22 -7.18 7.75
C GLY A 95 -1.37 -6.30 6.85
N SER A 96 -1.63 -5.00 6.82
CA SER A 96 -0.97 -4.06 5.91
C SER A 96 -0.63 -2.74 6.58
N LEU A 97 0.63 -2.35 6.49
CA LEU A 97 1.15 -1.05 6.91
C LEU A 97 1.55 -0.24 5.67
N LEU A 98 1.14 1.03 5.62
CA LEU A 98 1.71 2.02 4.71
C LEU A 98 2.57 2.97 5.53
N LEU A 99 3.81 3.14 5.11
CA LEU A 99 4.80 3.98 5.78
C LEU A 99 5.26 5.09 4.83
N ASP A 100 5.29 6.30 5.35
CA ASP A 100 5.94 7.44 4.72
C ASP A 100 6.99 7.97 5.69
N VAL A 101 8.26 7.76 5.35
CA VAL A 101 9.40 7.94 6.24
C VAL A 101 10.27 9.06 5.68
N GLU A 102 10.60 10.03 6.54
CA GLU A 102 11.49 11.13 6.20
C GLU A 102 12.88 10.64 5.79
N THR A 103 13.48 11.29 4.80
CA THR A 103 14.82 10.94 4.35
C THR A 103 15.88 11.45 5.33
N ARG A 104 16.67 10.52 5.87
CA ARG A 104 17.77 10.80 6.80
C ARG A 104 19.07 10.12 6.35
N ASN A 105 20.21 10.64 6.78
CA ASN A 105 21.51 10.07 6.44
C ASN A 105 21.75 8.65 7.00
N LYS A 106 20.99 8.24 8.01
CA LYS A 106 21.11 6.93 8.66
C LYS A 106 19.80 6.15 8.58
N LYS A 107 19.89 4.81 8.48
CA LYS A 107 18.77 3.90 8.61
C LYS A 107 18.15 4.07 10.00
N HIS A 108 16.88 4.45 10.09
CA HIS A 108 16.24 4.79 11.36
C HIS A 108 14.88 4.12 11.54
N LEU A 109 14.36 3.45 10.51
CA LEU A 109 13.15 2.65 10.61
C LEU A 109 13.40 1.24 10.09
N ARG A 110 12.88 0.25 10.84
CA ARG A 110 12.91 -1.17 10.52
C ARG A 110 11.52 -1.77 10.68
N VAL A 111 11.09 -2.56 9.72
CA VAL A 111 9.89 -3.40 9.84
C VAL A 111 10.33 -4.85 9.86
N LYS A 112 9.95 -5.58 10.91
CA LYS A 112 10.15 -7.02 11.05
C LYS A 112 8.81 -7.73 10.87
N THR A 113 8.80 -8.75 10.07
CA THR A 113 7.65 -9.65 9.85
C THR A 113 8.06 -11.09 10.18
N PRO A 114 7.15 -12.07 10.17
CA PRO A 114 7.54 -13.47 10.30
C PRO A 114 8.45 -14.00 9.17
N PHE A 115 8.48 -13.32 8.01
CA PHE A 115 9.16 -13.80 6.81
C PHE A 115 10.38 -12.97 6.41
N LEU A 116 10.33 -11.66 6.58
CA LEU A 116 11.37 -10.73 6.16
C LEU A 116 11.56 -9.56 7.13
N ALA A 117 12.71 -8.92 7.00
CA ALA A 117 13.01 -7.62 7.58
C ALA A 117 13.21 -6.57 6.49
N ALA A 118 12.58 -5.40 6.65
CA ALA A 118 12.74 -4.24 5.78
C ALA A 118 13.40 -3.10 6.55
N VAL A 119 14.43 -2.47 5.97
CA VAL A 119 15.17 -1.37 6.60
C VAL A 119 15.28 -0.19 5.65
N VAL A 120 14.98 1.02 6.16
CA VAL A 120 14.87 2.22 5.34
C VAL A 120 15.62 3.43 5.91
N LYS A 121 15.95 4.36 5.00
CA LYS A 121 16.51 5.68 5.34
C LYS A 121 15.53 6.84 5.10
N GLY A 122 14.55 6.63 4.19
CA GLY A 122 13.59 7.65 3.80
C GLY A 122 12.83 7.20 2.56
N THR A 123 11.66 6.62 2.76
CA THR A 123 10.93 5.90 1.73
C THR A 123 9.44 5.97 1.99
N ARG A 124 8.67 5.88 0.91
CA ARG A 124 7.25 5.60 1.00
C ARG A 124 7.00 4.20 0.44
N PHE A 125 6.48 3.32 1.28
CA PHE A 125 6.33 1.90 0.95
C PHE A 125 5.20 1.25 1.76
N THR A 126 4.75 0.10 1.29
CA THR A 126 3.74 -0.74 1.97
C THR A 126 4.36 -2.07 2.33
N VAL A 127 4.05 -2.58 3.52
CA VAL A 127 4.36 -3.94 3.94
C VAL A 127 3.04 -4.68 4.15
N LYS A 128 2.83 -5.79 3.44
CA LYS A 128 1.70 -6.70 3.60
C LYS A 128 2.20 -8.02 4.14
N VAL A 129 1.50 -8.55 5.12
CA VAL A 129 1.80 -9.84 5.75
C VAL A 129 0.52 -10.66 5.81
N ASN A 130 0.61 -11.89 5.33
CA ASN A 130 -0.43 -12.89 5.48
C ASN A 130 0.15 -14.16 6.14
N GLN A 131 -0.61 -15.26 6.17
CA GLN A 131 -0.18 -16.51 6.83
C GLN A 131 1.00 -17.19 6.13
N HIS A 132 1.27 -16.88 4.86
CA HIS A 132 2.22 -17.63 4.02
C HIS A 132 3.37 -16.77 3.50
N ALA A 133 3.23 -15.45 3.51
CA ALA A 133 4.20 -14.56 2.88
C ALA A 133 4.18 -13.15 3.48
N ALA A 134 5.27 -12.42 3.24
CA ALA A 134 5.32 -10.97 3.37
C ALA A 134 5.77 -10.34 2.06
N GLU A 135 5.18 -9.18 1.74
CA GLU A 135 5.45 -8.39 0.55
C GLU A 135 5.76 -6.95 0.94
N VAL A 136 6.80 -6.39 0.33
CA VAL A 136 7.19 -4.98 0.42
C VAL A 136 7.04 -4.35 -0.95
N SER A 137 6.22 -3.29 -1.08
CA SER A 137 6.03 -2.54 -2.33
C SER A 137 6.47 -1.10 -2.13
N VAL A 138 7.37 -0.60 -2.98
CA VAL A 138 8.03 0.71 -2.83
C VAL A 138 7.45 1.71 -3.81
N GLN A 139 6.96 2.85 -3.30
CA GLN A 139 6.49 3.98 -4.11
C GLN A 139 7.58 5.02 -4.35
N ARG A 140 8.41 5.28 -3.32
CA ARG A 140 9.47 6.29 -3.36
C ARG A 140 10.65 5.84 -2.51
N GLY A 141 11.86 6.04 -3.01
CA GLY A 141 13.11 5.71 -2.32
C GLY A 141 13.53 4.26 -2.52
N VAL A 142 14.31 3.74 -1.59
CA VAL A 142 14.88 2.38 -1.63
C VAL A 142 14.71 1.72 -0.26
N VAL A 143 14.27 0.46 -0.27
CA VAL A 143 14.09 -0.40 0.91
C VAL A 143 15.05 -1.57 0.82
N GLY A 144 15.91 -1.75 1.82
CA GLY A 144 16.72 -2.97 1.95
C GLY A 144 15.85 -4.08 2.54
N VAL A 145 15.66 -5.17 1.82
CA VAL A 145 14.84 -6.33 2.23
C VAL A 145 15.72 -7.56 2.39
N THR A 146 15.57 -8.26 3.53
CA THR A 146 16.29 -9.50 3.85
C THR A 146 15.31 -10.53 4.34
N ALA A 147 15.40 -11.79 3.89
CA ALA A 147 14.62 -12.90 4.43
C ALA A 147 15.09 -13.26 5.85
N ASN A 148 14.15 -13.61 6.76
CA ASN A 148 14.51 -13.93 8.15
C ASN A 148 15.32 -15.21 8.31
N SER A 149 15.19 -16.16 7.39
CA SER A 149 15.95 -17.43 7.36
C SER A 149 17.40 -17.25 6.91
N GLY A 150 17.83 -16.03 6.62
CA GLY A 150 19.15 -15.69 6.10
C GLY A 150 19.06 -15.25 4.64
N GLY A 151 20.22 -15.05 4.04
CA GLY A 151 20.34 -14.61 2.66
C GLY A 151 20.86 -13.19 2.53
N GLU A 152 20.97 -12.74 1.30
CA GLU A 152 21.46 -11.43 0.94
C GLU A 152 20.40 -10.35 1.13
N THR A 153 20.83 -9.15 1.49
CA THR A 153 19.94 -7.99 1.51
C THR A 153 19.80 -7.44 0.09
N LEU A 154 18.58 -7.43 -0.43
CA LEU A 154 18.28 -6.85 -1.73
C LEU A 154 17.69 -5.44 -1.56
N ASP A 155 18.20 -4.50 -2.37
CA ASP A 155 17.66 -3.15 -2.43
C ASP A 155 16.49 -3.10 -3.42
N VAL A 156 15.31 -2.75 -2.91
CA VAL A 156 14.06 -2.62 -3.67
C VAL A 156 13.78 -1.16 -3.91
N GLY A 157 13.80 -0.73 -5.16
CA GLY A 157 13.61 0.66 -5.58
C GLY A 157 12.15 1.03 -5.83
N ALA A 158 11.91 2.31 -6.14
CA ALA A 158 10.59 2.80 -6.50
C ALA A 158 10.00 2.05 -7.71
N GLY A 159 8.71 1.69 -7.64
CA GLY A 159 8.02 0.90 -8.65
C GLY A 159 8.37 -0.59 -8.63
N GLN A 160 9.04 -1.07 -7.58
CA GLN A 160 9.35 -2.47 -7.39
C GLN A 160 8.65 -3.03 -6.15
N SER A 161 8.47 -4.35 -6.16
CA SER A 161 8.01 -5.12 -5.00
C SER A 161 8.96 -6.28 -4.73
N ALA A 162 9.13 -6.60 -3.45
CA ALA A 162 9.84 -7.79 -3.01
C ALA A 162 8.93 -8.66 -2.15
N SER A 163 9.01 -9.97 -2.30
CA SER A 163 8.25 -10.92 -1.51
C SER A 163 9.10 -12.07 -1.01
N VAL A 164 8.76 -12.56 0.18
CA VAL A 164 9.29 -13.79 0.77
C VAL A 164 8.12 -14.67 1.16
N SER A 165 8.08 -15.89 0.64
CA SER A 165 7.02 -16.87 0.88
C SER A 165 7.57 -18.08 1.60
N GLY A 166 6.97 -18.43 2.75
CA GLY A 166 7.43 -19.51 3.63
C GLY A 166 8.49 -19.06 4.64
N ALA A 167 8.37 -19.56 5.87
CA ALA A 167 9.25 -19.16 6.98
C ALA A 167 10.70 -19.63 6.82
N ALA A 168 10.94 -20.65 6.01
CA ALA A 168 12.27 -21.18 5.71
C ALA A 168 12.88 -20.64 4.41
N ALA A 169 12.18 -19.73 3.70
CA ALA A 169 12.68 -19.20 2.44
C ALA A 169 13.85 -18.24 2.67
N THR A 170 14.97 -18.50 2.02
CA THR A 170 16.15 -17.64 2.00
C THR A 170 16.10 -16.61 0.87
N ASP A 171 15.27 -16.87 -0.14
CA ASP A 171 15.23 -16.08 -1.35
C ASP A 171 14.18 -14.97 -1.28
N VAL A 172 14.60 -13.77 -1.67
CA VAL A 172 13.76 -12.61 -1.84
C VAL A 172 13.45 -12.48 -3.33
N SER A 173 12.19 -12.69 -3.71
CA SER A 173 11.75 -12.50 -5.10
C SER A 173 11.44 -11.02 -5.33
N VAL A 174 12.13 -10.40 -6.30
CA VAL A 174 11.91 -8.99 -6.69
C VAL A 174 11.20 -8.93 -8.03
N SER A 175 10.13 -8.16 -8.12
CA SER A 175 9.37 -7.92 -9.35
C SER A 175 9.14 -6.43 -9.56
N LYS A 176 8.96 -6.00 -10.82
CA LYS A 176 8.45 -4.66 -11.10
C LYS A 176 6.97 -4.65 -10.72
N THR A 177 6.59 -3.68 -9.92
CA THR A 177 5.18 -3.46 -9.59
C THR A 177 4.52 -2.83 -10.80
N ASN A 178 3.64 -3.54 -11.49
CA ASN A 178 2.86 -2.97 -12.59
C ASN A 178 1.97 -1.84 -12.02
N GLU A 179 1.77 -0.77 -12.78
CA GLU A 179 0.95 0.38 -12.37
C GLU A 179 -0.47 -0.02 -11.94
N SER A 180 -1.03 -1.06 -12.54
CA SER A 180 -2.32 -1.63 -12.17
C SER A 180 -2.35 -2.23 -10.75
N VAL A 181 -1.23 -2.81 -10.29
CA VAL A 181 -1.09 -3.33 -8.92
C VAL A 181 -0.88 -2.19 -7.94
N LEU A 182 -0.13 -1.16 -8.32
CA LEU A 182 0.01 0.08 -7.54
C LEU A 182 -1.36 0.74 -7.32
N ALA A 183 -2.19 0.85 -8.34
CA ALA A 183 -3.55 1.38 -8.22
C ALA A 183 -4.42 0.54 -7.26
N ALA A 184 -4.33 -0.77 -7.26
CA ALA A 184 -5.05 -1.64 -6.34
C ALA A 184 -4.54 -1.56 -4.89
N ILE A 185 -3.24 -1.31 -4.70
CA ILE A 185 -2.62 -1.19 -3.38
C ILE A 185 -2.85 0.20 -2.76
N PHE A 186 -2.87 1.24 -3.57
CA PHE A 186 -2.88 2.64 -3.11
C PHE A 186 -4.15 3.42 -3.43
N GLY A 187 -4.98 2.92 -4.33
CA GLY A 187 -6.09 3.67 -4.85
C GLY A 187 -7.40 2.89 -4.86
N ASN A 188 -8.16 3.04 -3.79
CA ASN A 188 -9.55 3.36 -3.99
C ASN A 188 -9.73 4.86 -3.70
N LEU A 189 -8.92 5.67 -4.35
CA LEU A 189 -9.11 7.10 -4.42
C LEU A 189 -9.17 7.49 -5.89
N ALA A 190 -10.38 7.73 -6.30
CA ALA A 190 -10.76 8.44 -7.50
C ALA A 190 -10.46 7.76 -8.83
N SER A 191 -11.52 7.74 -9.47
CA SER A 191 -11.71 7.88 -10.90
C SER A 191 -12.07 6.61 -11.61
N VAL A 192 -13.33 6.52 -11.82
CA VAL A 192 -13.88 6.12 -13.10
C VAL A 192 -13.20 7.00 -14.14
N GLY A 193 -12.04 6.60 -14.61
CA GLY A 193 -11.27 7.27 -15.64
C GLY A 193 -11.72 6.77 -17.00
N ASN A 194 -12.26 7.67 -17.80
CA ASN A 194 -12.30 7.52 -19.24
C ASN A 194 -10.86 7.34 -19.75
N ALA A 195 -10.51 6.15 -20.19
CA ALA A 195 -9.22 5.92 -20.81
C ALA A 195 -9.35 6.01 -22.33
N ASN A 196 -8.75 7.05 -22.90
CA ASN A 196 -8.40 7.10 -24.31
C ASN A 196 -6.95 6.62 -24.44
N GLY A 197 -6.72 5.46 -25.03
CA GLY A 197 -5.37 4.92 -25.20
C GLY A 197 -5.17 4.15 -26.50
N ASN A 198 -3.99 4.35 -27.11
CA ASN A 198 -3.46 3.51 -28.19
C ASN A 198 -2.52 2.48 -27.55
N GLY A 199 -2.77 1.21 -27.71
CA GLY A 199 -1.89 0.18 -27.13
C GLY A 199 -2.02 -1.21 -27.77
N ASN A 200 -0.88 -1.92 -27.82
CA ASN A 200 -0.82 -3.34 -28.15
C ASN A 200 -0.75 -4.15 -26.85
N GLY A 201 -1.71 -5.02 -26.60
CA GLY A 201 -1.67 -5.84 -25.40
C GLY A 201 -2.65 -7.00 -25.37
N SER A 202 -2.32 -8.03 -24.60
CA SER A 202 -3.23 -9.13 -24.27
C SER A 202 -3.76 -8.96 -22.86
N SER A 203 -5.08 -8.90 -22.66
CA SER A 203 -5.67 -8.83 -21.33
C SER A 203 -7.05 -9.47 -21.24
N ASN A 204 -7.34 -10.05 -20.06
CA ASN A 204 -8.66 -10.56 -19.70
C ASN A 204 -9.29 -9.57 -18.70
N GLY A 205 -10.42 -8.96 -19.03
CA GLY A 205 -11.10 -8.04 -18.12
C GLY A 205 -12.38 -7.41 -18.67
N ASN A 206 -13.16 -6.82 -17.76
CA ASN A 206 -14.34 -6.02 -18.10
C ASN A 206 -13.95 -4.53 -18.14
N ALA A 207 -14.16 -3.88 -19.27
CA ALA A 207 -13.88 -2.45 -19.39
C ALA A 207 -14.88 -1.72 -20.30
N ASN A 208 -15.23 -0.49 -19.92
CA ASN A 208 -15.93 0.46 -20.76
C ASN A 208 -14.94 1.54 -21.23
N GLY A 209 -14.74 1.69 -22.54
CA GLY A 209 -13.81 2.69 -23.05
C GLY A 209 -13.85 2.88 -24.55
N ASN A 210 -13.37 4.04 -25.02
CA ASN A 210 -13.14 4.35 -26.41
C ASN A 210 -11.63 4.29 -26.69
N GLY A 211 -11.21 3.48 -27.65
CA GLY A 211 -9.79 3.36 -27.97
C GLY A 211 -9.51 2.69 -29.31
N ASN A 212 -8.35 3.02 -29.89
CA ASN A 212 -7.82 2.36 -31.08
C ASN A 212 -6.66 1.46 -30.64
N GLY A 213 -6.71 0.17 -30.96
CA GLY A 213 -5.63 -0.72 -30.59
C GLY A 213 -5.70 -2.10 -31.26
N ASN A 214 -4.53 -2.75 -31.36
CA ASN A 214 -4.43 -4.13 -31.80
C ASN A 214 -4.14 -5.03 -30.58
N GLY A 215 -4.96 -6.03 -30.34
CA GLY A 215 -4.73 -6.91 -29.20
C GLY A 215 -5.54 -8.20 -29.21
N ASN A 216 -5.04 -9.20 -28.48
CA ASN A 216 -5.74 -10.45 -28.23
C ASN A 216 -6.22 -10.47 -26.79
N GLY A 217 -7.52 -10.66 -26.56
CA GLY A 217 -8.04 -10.71 -25.21
C GLY A 217 -9.43 -11.31 -25.10
N ASN A 218 -9.77 -11.84 -23.92
CA ASN A 218 -11.09 -12.33 -23.58
C ASN A 218 -11.70 -11.39 -22.53
N GLY A 219 -12.85 -10.79 -22.81
CA GLY A 219 -13.48 -9.90 -21.87
C GLY A 219 -14.88 -9.45 -22.26
N ASN A 220 -15.63 -8.93 -21.29
CA ASN A 220 -16.94 -8.32 -21.52
C ASN A 220 -16.81 -6.80 -21.35
N GLY A 221 -17.22 -6.02 -22.35
CA GLY A 221 -17.15 -4.57 -22.25
C GLY A 221 -18.04 -3.86 -23.23
N ASN A 222 -18.38 -2.61 -22.90
CA ASN A 222 -19.10 -1.69 -23.79
C ASN A 222 -18.15 -0.57 -24.20
N GLY A 223 -17.93 -0.37 -25.50
CA GLY A 223 -17.04 0.68 -25.96
C GLY A 223 -17.12 0.95 -27.45
N ASN A 224 -16.66 2.12 -27.88
CA ASN A 224 -16.51 2.49 -29.27
C ASN A 224 -15.02 2.57 -29.61
N GLY A 225 -14.57 1.83 -30.63
CA GLY A 225 -13.16 1.86 -31.00
C GLY A 225 -12.87 1.24 -32.36
N ASN A 226 -11.72 1.59 -32.94
CA ASN A 226 -11.22 1.01 -34.17
C ASN A 226 -9.97 0.17 -33.83
N GLY A 227 -9.94 -1.09 -34.23
CA GLY A 227 -8.79 -1.93 -33.97
C GLY A 227 -8.84 -3.29 -34.62
N ASN A 228 -7.67 -3.93 -34.77
CA ASN A 228 -7.53 -5.30 -35.26
C ASN A 228 -7.14 -6.21 -34.10
N GLY A 229 -7.88 -7.28 -33.86
CA GLY A 229 -7.53 -8.21 -32.80
C GLY A 229 -8.33 -9.50 -32.82
N ASN A 230 -7.79 -10.54 -32.15
CA ASN A 230 -8.46 -11.80 -31.95
C ASN A 230 -8.85 -11.95 -30.47
N GLY A 231 -10.13 -12.20 -30.20
CA GLY A 231 -10.57 -12.38 -28.83
C GLY A 231 -11.97 -12.96 -28.71
N ASN A 232 -12.29 -13.55 -27.56
CA ASN A 232 -13.61 -14.05 -27.21
C ASN A 232 -14.20 -13.17 -26.09
N GLY A 233 -15.37 -12.58 -26.34
CA GLY A 233 -16.02 -11.74 -25.32
C GLY A 233 -17.45 -11.37 -25.69
N ASN A 234 -18.22 -10.94 -24.67
CA ASN A 234 -19.56 -10.40 -24.85
C ASN A 234 -19.55 -8.90 -24.56
N GLY A 235 -20.01 -8.08 -25.50
CA GLY A 235 -20.06 -6.64 -25.31
C GLY A 235 -20.93 -5.93 -26.33
N ASN A 236 -21.39 -4.72 -25.99
CA ASN A 236 -22.10 -3.81 -26.88
C ASN A 236 -21.19 -2.63 -27.24
N GLY A 237 -20.95 -2.41 -28.52
CA GLY A 237 -20.13 -1.28 -28.96
C GLY A 237 -20.25 -1.00 -30.44
N ASN A 238 -19.91 0.23 -30.84
CA ASN A 238 -19.81 0.63 -32.27
C ASN A 238 -18.32 0.83 -32.61
N GLY A 239 -17.84 0.12 -33.61
CA GLY A 239 -16.45 0.27 -34.04
C GLY A 239 -16.19 -0.31 -35.41
N ASN A 240 -15.13 0.19 -36.09
CA ASN A 240 -14.64 -0.34 -37.36
C ASN A 240 -13.34 -1.11 -37.09
N GLY A 241 -13.30 -2.40 -37.45
CA GLY A 241 -12.08 -3.18 -37.28
C GLY A 241 -12.16 -4.55 -37.95
N ASN A 242 -10.99 -5.10 -38.34
CA ASN A 242 -10.86 -6.47 -38.86
C ASN A 242 -10.32 -7.36 -37.75
N GLY A 243 -11.09 -8.35 -37.33
CA GLY A 243 -10.66 -9.33 -36.34
C GLY A 243 -11.42 -10.66 -36.45
N ASN A 244 -10.77 -11.77 -36.06
CA ASN A 244 -11.40 -13.05 -35.90
C ASN A 244 -11.65 -13.34 -34.42
N GLY A 245 -12.90 -13.35 -34.00
CA GLY A 245 -13.29 -13.70 -32.66
C GLY A 245 -14.65 -14.36 -32.57
N ASN A 246 -14.86 -15.26 -31.61
CA ASN A 246 -16.15 -15.81 -31.25
C ASN A 246 -16.72 -15.07 -30.04
N GLY A 247 -17.74 -14.27 -30.24
CA GLY A 247 -18.43 -13.58 -29.15
C GLY A 247 -19.88 -13.29 -29.53
N ASN A 248 -20.78 -13.26 -28.52
CA ASN A 248 -22.15 -12.77 -28.66
C ASN A 248 -22.20 -11.29 -28.23
N GLY A 249 -22.34 -10.42 -29.20
CA GLY A 249 -22.53 -8.98 -28.95
C GLY A 249 -23.44 -8.35 -30.00
N ASN A 250 -24.25 -7.36 -29.61
CA ASN A 250 -24.99 -6.51 -30.54
C ASN A 250 -24.14 -5.25 -30.82
N GLY A 251 -23.53 -5.21 -31.99
CA GLY A 251 -22.80 -4.04 -32.46
C GLY A 251 -23.15 -3.73 -33.92
N ASN A 252 -23.26 -2.46 -34.27
CA ASN A 252 -23.30 -2.00 -35.64
C ASN A 252 -21.87 -1.62 -36.07
N GLY A 253 -21.24 -2.45 -36.88
CA GLY A 253 -19.96 -2.17 -37.50
C GLY A 253 -20.06 -2.18 -39.01
N ASN A 254 -19.46 -1.20 -39.68
CA ASN A 254 -19.22 -1.24 -41.12
C ASN A 254 -17.80 -1.76 -41.35
N GLY A 255 -17.68 -2.99 -41.82
CA GLY A 255 -16.45 -3.54 -42.33
C GLY A 255 -16.43 -3.47 -43.87
N GLY A 256 -15.31 -2.96 -44.39
CA GLY A 256 -14.99 -3.02 -45.80
C GLY A 256 -13.90 -4.04 -46.08
#